data_6493286ed042abc3eb03353f0eb60c16
#
_entry.id   6493286ed042abc3eb03353f0eb60c16
#
_cell.length_a   1.000
_cell.length_b   1.000
_cell.length_c   1.000
_cell.angle_alpha   90.00
_cell.angle_beta   90.00
_cell.angle_gamma   90.00
#
_symmetry.space_group_name_H-M   'P 1'
#
loop_
_entity.id
_entity.type
_entity.pdbx_description
1 polymer ?
#
loop_
_entity_poly.entity_id
_entity_poly.type
_entity_poly.pdbx_seq_one_letter_code
_entity_poly.pdbx_strand_id
1 'polypeptide(L)'
;MAGNDAQVSMDNGTRQWRYKGVSFDGQRKEKGVVEAQTRDQAIERIKKLGLYPTDLTDTAAGTGLNTEINIKAFEKYPSKKDFAVTARQLATMVAAGVSLIRALNIVTEQIENVKLRKAVQACVAQVEGGSSFSEAMSADPDSLFPPIMVNMVRAGETGGFLDKSLLTVADSFEADVRLQGQIKSAMAYPVVVLGIALILVMVMLLTIVPMFASMYDSMNAQLPFVTQILVDLGKVMPYVLPVLIVAVVALAMFWKRNRNKDIIRTWWDPFTLKAPVLSLIHI
;
A
#
# COMPACT_ATOMS: atom_id res chain seq x y z
N MET A 1 -48.24 -48.66 -21.79
CA MET A 1 -46.91 -49.13 -21.36
C MET A 1 -45.87 -48.29 -22.04
N ALA A 2 -45.42 -47.33 -21.36
CA ALA A 2 -44.56 -46.30 -21.89
C ALA A 2 -43.14 -46.50 -21.35
N GLY A 3 -42.21 -46.75 -22.24
CA GLY A 3 -40.76 -46.74 -21.94
C GLY A 3 -40.23 -45.31 -21.94
N ASN A 4 -39.62 -44.98 -20.86
CA ASN A 4 -39.04 -43.66 -20.60
C ASN A 4 -37.58 -43.68 -21.10
N ASP A 5 -37.34 -43.18 -22.30
CA ASP A 5 -36.03 -43.02 -22.85
C ASP A 5 -35.36 -41.79 -22.22
N ALA A 6 -34.56 -42.04 -21.19
CA ALA A 6 -33.65 -41.05 -20.64
C ALA A 6 -32.55 -40.74 -21.65
N GLN A 7 -32.66 -39.65 -22.36
CA GLN A 7 -31.58 -39.07 -23.15
C GLN A 7 -30.46 -38.65 -22.22
N VAL A 8 -29.40 -39.46 -22.14
CA VAL A 8 -28.12 -39.09 -21.59
C VAL A 8 -27.49 -38.09 -22.57
N SER A 9 -27.57 -36.81 -22.28
CA SER A 9 -26.79 -35.77 -22.94
C SER A 9 -25.32 -36.02 -22.63
N MET A 10 -24.60 -36.59 -23.59
CA MET A 10 -23.12 -36.60 -23.56
C MET A 10 -22.64 -35.16 -23.74
N ASP A 11 -22.32 -34.54 -22.62
CA ASP A 11 -21.58 -33.31 -22.61
C ASP A 11 -20.18 -33.58 -23.24
N ASN A 12 -20.06 -33.22 -24.51
CA ASN A 12 -18.81 -33.28 -25.25
C ASN A 12 -17.90 -32.21 -24.65
N GLY A 13 -17.06 -32.59 -23.70
CA GLY A 13 -16.15 -31.72 -22.93
C GLY A 13 -15.17 -30.86 -23.74
N THR A 14 -15.69 -30.17 -24.74
CA THR A 14 -14.93 -29.21 -25.58
C THR A 14 -14.84 -27.90 -24.81
N ARG A 15 -13.63 -27.51 -24.47
CA ARG A 15 -13.32 -26.22 -23.82
C ARG A 15 -12.94 -25.18 -24.85
N GLN A 16 -13.29 -23.92 -24.59
CA GLN A 16 -12.87 -22.79 -25.44
C GLN A 16 -11.59 -22.19 -24.89
N TRP A 17 -10.57 -22.09 -25.75
CA TRP A 17 -9.25 -21.57 -25.44
C TRP A 17 -9.05 -20.25 -26.16
N ARG A 18 -8.83 -19.17 -25.43
CA ARG A 18 -8.47 -17.87 -25.99
C ARG A 18 -6.96 -17.83 -26.20
N TYR A 19 -6.54 -17.50 -27.40
CA TYR A 19 -5.12 -17.41 -27.74
C TYR A 19 -4.70 -16.03 -28.25
N LYS A 20 -3.45 -15.70 -28.02
CA LYS A 20 -2.70 -14.68 -28.73
C LYS A 20 -1.59 -15.38 -29.48
N GLY A 21 -1.53 -15.22 -30.77
CA GLY A 21 -0.54 -15.84 -31.63
C GLY A 21 0.18 -14.81 -32.50
N VAL A 22 1.37 -15.19 -32.93
CA VAL A 22 2.18 -14.45 -33.91
C VAL A 22 2.31 -15.32 -35.12
N SER A 23 2.11 -14.78 -36.32
CA SER A 23 2.31 -15.51 -37.59
C SER A 23 3.72 -15.97 -37.75
N PHE A 24 3.94 -17.05 -38.53
CA PHE A 24 5.28 -17.65 -38.78
C PHE A 24 6.29 -16.65 -39.38
N ASP A 25 5.83 -15.57 -40.03
CA ASP A 25 6.63 -14.47 -40.55
C ASP A 25 6.93 -13.35 -39.57
N GLY A 26 6.41 -13.44 -38.31
CA GLY A 26 6.67 -12.50 -37.22
C GLY A 26 5.97 -11.15 -37.33
N GLN A 27 5.27 -10.85 -38.42
CA GLN A 27 4.72 -9.51 -38.68
C GLN A 27 3.27 -9.29 -38.21
N ARG A 28 2.50 -10.37 -37.98
CA ARG A 28 1.08 -10.30 -37.62
C ARG A 28 0.82 -10.88 -36.26
N LYS A 29 0.21 -10.09 -35.38
CA LYS A 29 -0.29 -10.55 -34.07
C LYS A 29 -1.80 -10.75 -34.20
N GLU A 30 -2.28 -11.97 -34.00
CA GLU A 30 -3.70 -12.30 -34.02
C GLU A 30 -4.16 -12.83 -32.67
N LYS A 31 -5.44 -12.52 -32.37
CA LYS A 31 -6.13 -13.00 -31.17
C LYS A 31 -7.40 -13.71 -31.61
N GLY A 32 -7.65 -14.85 -31.04
CA GLY A 32 -8.85 -15.64 -31.37
C GLY A 32 -9.23 -16.60 -30.23
N VAL A 33 -10.27 -17.40 -30.52
CA VAL A 33 -10.70 -18.47 -29.64
C VAL A 33 -10.70 -19.75 -30.44
N VAL A 34 -10.17 -20.84 -29.86
CA VAL A 34 -10.16 -22.18 -30.45
C VAL A 34 -10.79 -23.15 -29.47
N GLU A 35 -11.59 -24.08 -29.97
CA GLU A 35 -12.20 -25.13 -29.17
C GLU A 35 -11.30 -26.36 -29.16
N ALA A 36 -11.00 -26.87 -27.95
CA ALA A 36 -10.21 -28.09 -27.79
C ALA A 36 -10.49 -28.72 -26.41
N GLN A 37 -10.32 -30.03 -26.30
CA GLN A 37 -10.50 -30.73 -25.03
C GLN A 37 -9.32 -30.57 -24.09
N THR A 38 -8.12 -30.42 -24.65
CA THR A 38 -6.88 -30.25 -23.90
C THR A 38 -6.05 -29.07 -24.43
N ARG A 39 -5.16 -28.57 -23.60
CA ARG A 39 -4.23 -27.47 -23.94
C ARG A 39 -3.38 -27.81 -25.17
N ASP A 40 -2.92 -29.04 -25.26
CA ASP A 40 -2.04 -29.50 -26.35
C ASP A 40 -2.80 -29.55 -27.68
N GLN A 41 -4.06 -30.01 -27.69
CA GLN A 41 -4.92 -29.95 -28.86
C GLN A 41 -5.21 -28.52 -29.32
N ALA A 42 -5.36 -27.57 -28.36
CA ALA A 42 -5.53 -26.16 -28.68
C ALA A 42 -4.26 -25.62 -29.38
N ILE A 43 -3.08 -25.93 -28.86
CA ILE A 43 -1.79 -25.54 -29.46
C ILE A 43 -1.64 -26.08 -30.86
N GLU A 44 -2.00 -27.36 -31.09
CA GLU A 44 -1.91 -27.96 -32.44
C GLU A 44 -2.88 -27.30 -33.43
N ARG A 45 -4.09 -26.97 -32.98
CA ARG A 45 -5.07 -26.26 -33.83
C ARG A 45 -4.58 -24.87 -34.20
N ILE A 46 -3.97 -24.14 -33.27
CA ILE A 46 -3.43 -22.78 -33.50
C ILE A 46 -2.22 -22.88 -34.48
N LYS A 47 -1.35 -23.90 -34.34
CA LYS A 47 -0.26 -24.11 -35.27
C LYS A 47 -0.75 -24.41 -36.68
N LYS A 48 -1.85 -25.17 -36.84
CA LYS A 48 -2.47 -25.45 -38.15
C LYS A 48 -3.03 -24.17 -38.81
N LEU A 49 -3.35 -23.13 -38.02
CA LEU A 49 -3.73 -21.81 -38.53
C LEU A 49 -2.54 -20.93 -38.91
N GLY A 50 -1.31 -21.46 -38.86
CA GLY A 50 -0.10 -20.71 -39.22
C GLY A 50 0.38 -19.73 -38.14
N LEU A 51 0.00 -19.95 -36.89
CA LEU A 51 0.26 -19.06 -35.77
C LEU A 51 1.04 -19.79 -34.67
N TYR A 52 2.04 -19.10 -34.08
CA TYR A 52 2.67 -19.51 -32.84
C TYR A 52 1.91 -18.93 -31.65
N PRO A 53 1.33 -19.75 -30.75
CA PRO A 53 0.66 -19.25 -29.57
C PRO A 53 1.67 -18.67 -28.59
N THR A 54 1.53 -17.37 -28.30
CA THR A 54 2.37 -16.66 -27.31
C THR A 54 1.69 -16.65 -25.94
N ASP A 55 0.35 -16.76 -25.92
CA ASP A 55 -0.46 -16.79 -24.71
C ASP A 55 -1.69 -17.66 -24.97
N LEU A 56 -2.02 -18.58 -24.06
CA LEU A 56 -3.15 -19.48 -24.17
C LEU A 56 -3.87 -19.61 -22.83
N THR A 57 -5.13 -19.14 -22.79
CA THR A 57 -5.93 -19.12 -21.58
C THR A 57 -7.21 -19.90 -21.78
N ASP A 58 -7.58 -20.78 -20.85
CA ASP A 58 -8.86 -21.51 -20.84
C ASP A 58 -10.02 -20.56 -20.56
N THR A 59 -10.98 -20.45 -21.48
CA THR A 59 -12.16 -19.56 -21.33
C THR A 59 -13.27 -20.23 -20.51
N ALA A 60 -13.25 -21.55 -20.36
CA ALA A 60 -14.22 -22.30 -19.55
C ALA A 60 -13.87 -22.29 -18.05
N ALA A 61 -12.69 -21.82 -17.67
CA ALA A 61 -12.36 -21.48 -16.30
C ALA A 61 -13.07 -20.18 -15.90
N GLY A 62 -14.40 -20.28 -15.83
CA GLY A 62 -15.31 -19.46 -15.04
C GLY A 62 -15.25 -17.94 -15.25
N THR A 63 -16.38 -17.40 -15.65
CA THR A 63 -16.93 -16.11 -15.19
C THR A 63 -17.12 -16.13 -13.65
N GLY A 64 -16.18 -16.68 -12.93
CA GLY A 64 -16.01 -16.59 -11.50
C GLY A 64 -14.87 -15.60 -11.25
N LEU A 65 -15.06 -14.67 -10.40
CA LEU A 65 -14.21 -13.69 -9.73
C LEU A 65 -12.77 -14.16 -9.33
N ASN A 66 -12.25 -15.20 -9.94
CA ASN A 66 -10.87 -15.71 -9.87
C ASN A 66 -10.03 -15.30 -11.08
N THR A 67 -10.23 -14.10 -11.59
CA THR A 67 -9.07 -13.41 -12.13
C THR A 67 -8.16 -13.27 -10.90
N GLU A 68 -7.02 -13.92 -10.88
CA GLU A 68 -5.92 -13.48 -10.04
C GLU A 68 -5.70 -12.01 -10.39
N ILE A 69 -6.46 -11.17 -9.69
CA ILE A 69 -6.19 -9.75 -9.64
C ILE A 69 -4.76 -9.73 -9.18
N ASN A 70 -3.87 -9.24 -10.02
CA ASN A 70 -2.46 -9.07 -9.72
C ASN A 70 -2.40 -8.06 -8.57
N ILE A 71 -2.59 -8.57 -7.34
CA ILE A 71 -2.75 -7.83 -6.08
C ILE A 71 -1.42 -7.15 -5.69
N LYS A 72 -0.37 -7.25 -6.53
CA LYS A 72 0.87 -6.51 -6.31
C LYS A 72 0.66 -5.01 -6.11
N ALA A 73 -0.42 -4.43 -6.68
CA ALA A 73 -0.77 -3.03 -6.49
C ALA A 73 -1.44 -2.74 -5.13
N PHE A 74 -1.96 -3.76 -4.44
CA PHE A 74 -2.67 -3.64 -3.16
C PHE A 74 -1.87 -4.19 -1.96
N GLU A 75 -0.69 -4.78 -2.17
CA GLU A 75 0.13 -5.23 -1.06
C GLU A 75 0.61 -4.01 -0.25
N LYS A 76 0.10 -3.91 0.98
CA LYS A 76 0.43 -2.82 1.88
C LYS A 76 1.92 -2.83 2.20
N TYR A 77 2.58 -1.69 2.05
CA TYR A 77 3.97 -1.54 2.48
C TYR A 77 4.11 -1.86 3.98
N PRO A 78 5.20 -2.55 4.37
CA PRO A 78 5.44 -2.87 5.77
C PRO A 78 5.54 -1.61 6.62
N SER A 79 4.93 -1.67 7.79
CA SER A 79 4.98 -0.58 8.77
C SER A 79 6.27 -0.66 9.60
N LYS A 80 6.63 0.43 10.28
CA LYS A 80 7.75 0.38 11.25
C LYS A 80 7.53 -0.67 12.35
N LYS A 81 6.27 -0.94 12.71
CA LYS A 81 5.91 -1.99 13.67
C LYS A 81 6.26 -3.39 13.13
N ASP A 82 6.01 -3.65 11.84
CA ASP A 82 6.33 -4.94 11.23
C ASP A 82 7.85 -5.18 11.27
N PHE A 83 8.66 -4.16 10.97
CA PHE A 83 10.12 -4.23 11.10
C PHE A 83 10.57 -4.40 12.55
N ALA A 84 9.97 -3.68 13.50
CA ALA A 84 10.31 -3.80 14.91
C ALA A 84 10.09 -5.23 15.42
N VAL A 85 8.92 -5.81 15.14
CA VAL A 85 8.59 -7.19 15.56
C VAL A 85 9.52 -8.20 14.90
N THR A 86 9.71 -8.10 13.59
CA THR A 86 10.59 -9.00 12.82
C THR A 86 12.04 -8.92 13.31
N ALA A 87 12.57 -7.71 13.50
CA ALA A 87 13.92 -7.51 14.00
C ALA A 87 14.08 -8.04 15.44
N ARG A 88 13.10 -7.83 16.33
CA ARG A 88 13.12 -8.32 17.70
C ARG A 88 13.13 -9.85 17.75
N GLN A 89 12.26 -10.49 16.98
CA GLN A 89 12.21 -11.94 16.90
C GLN A 89 13.53 -12.52 16.40
N LEU A 90 14.06 -11.97 15.30
CA LEU A 90 15.34 -12.41 14.74
C LEU A 90 16.49 -12.22 15.73
N ALA A 91 16.59 -11.02 16.33
CA ALA A 91 17.60 -10.69 17.31
C ALA A 91 17.58 -11.65 18.50
N THR A 92 16.40 -11.94 19.04
CA THR A 92 16.23 -12.83 20.19
C THR A 92 16.68 -14.27 19.86
N MET A 93 16.34 -14.77 18.68
CA MET A 93 16.73 -16.11 18.26
C MET A 93 18.23 -16.23 18.04
N VAL A 94 18.82 -15.23 17.37
CA VAL A 94 20.28 -15.21 17.11
C VAL A 94 21.06 -15.06 18.43
N ALA A 95 20.60 -14.20 19.35
CA ALA A 95 21.19 -14.04 20.68
C ALA A 95 21.06 -15.32 21.52
N ALA A 96 20.02 -16.13 21.31
CA ALA A 96 19.87 -17.45 21.93
C ALA A 96 20.72 -18.56 21.28
N GLY A 97 21.55 -18.22 20.27
CA GLY A 97 22.44 -19.17 19.61
C GLY A 97 21.79 -19.94 18.44
N VAL A 98 20.59 -19.57 18.01
CA VAL A 98 19.98 -20.14 16.81
C VAL A 98 20.73 -19.64 15.59
N SER A 99 21.07 -20.54 14.65
CA SER A 99 21.74 -20.13 13.41
C SER A 99 20.87 -19.13 12.61
N LEU A 100 21.51 -18.16 11.95
CA LEU A 100 20.83 -17.08 11.23
C LEU A 100 19.80 -17.61 10.21
N ILE A 101 20.17 -18.61 9.40
CA ILE A 101 19.26 -19.20 8.41
C ILE A 101 18.02 -19.79 9.08
N ARG A 102 18.20 -20.54 10.18
CA ARG A 102 17.07 -21.13 10.89
C ARG A 102 16.19 -20.07 11.55
N ALA A 103 16.78 -19.02 12.11
CA ALA A 103 16.05 -17.90 12.69
C ALA A 103 15.25 -17.15 11.61
N LEU A 104 15.86 -16.89 10.46
CA LEU A 104 15.19 -16.24 9.32
C LEU A 104 14.00 -17.07 8.81
N ASN A 105 14.16 -18.40 8.66
CA ASN A 105 13.07 -19.27 8.24
C ASN A 105 11.89 -19.23 9.22
N ILE A 106 12.14 -19.36 10.54
CA ILE A 106 11.09 -19.29 11.56
C ILE A 106 10.38 -17.92 11.55
N VAL A 107 11.16 -16.84 11.49
CA VAL A 107 10.59 -15.49 11.47
C VAL A 107 9.76 -15.24 10.20
N THR A 108 10.18 -15.76 9.04
CA THR A 108 9.45 -15.65 7.78
C THR A 108 8.04 -16.20 7.89
N GLU A 109 7.84 -17.32 8.58
CA GLU A 109 6.52 -17.93 8.78
C GLU A 109 5.60 -17.07 9.65
N GLN A 110 6.17 -16.25 10.55
CA GLN A 110 5.44 -15.42 11.50
C GLN A 110 5.12 -14.00 10.97
N ILE A 111 5.73 -13.58 9.86
CA ILE A 111 5.49 -12.27 9.27
C ILE A 111 4.09 -12.19 8.67
N GLU A 112 3.26 -11.29 9.19
CA GLU A 112 1.90 -11.07 8.68
C GLU A 112 1.90 -10.30 7.36
N ASN A 113 2.79 -9.31 7.22
CA ASN A 113 2.87 -8.49 6.02
C ASN A 113 3.42 -9.28 4.84
N VAL A 114 2.61 -9.44 3.79
CA VAL A 114 2.94 -10.28 2.62
C VAL A 114 4.18 -9.78 1.88
N LYS A 115 4.36 -8.47 1.72
CA LYS A 115 5.54 -7.89 1.06
C LYS A 115 6.80 -8.17 1.85
N LEU A 116 6.78 -7.92 3.16
CA LEU A 116 7.93 -8.16 4.03
C LEU A 116 8.27 -9.65 4.09
N ARG A 117 7.27 -10.53 4.17
CA ARG A 117 7.47 -11.98 4.14
C ARG A 117 8.19 -12.43 2.88
N LYS A 118 7.74 -11.96 1.71
CA LYS A 118 8.39 -12.27 0.42
C LYS A 118 9.82 -11.76 0.36
N ALA A 119 10.09 -10.55 0.84
CA ALA A 119 11.43 -9.98 0.87
C ALA A 119 12.36 -10.77 1.80
N VAL A 120 11.90 -11.12 3.02
CA VAL A 120 12.69 -11.95 3.95
C VAL A 120 12.90 -13.36 3.37
N GLN A 121 11.90 -13.94 2.72
CA GLN A 121 12.01 -15.23 2.04
C GLN A 121 13.05 -15.21 0.91
N ALA A 122 13.10 -14.12 0.14
CA ALA A 122 14.13 -13.92 -0.87
C ALA A 122 15.53 -13.77 -0.24
N CYS A 123 15.63 -13.09 0.91
CA CYS A 123 16.88 -13.02 1.68
C CYS A 123 17.32 -14.40 2.17
N VAL A 124 16.40 -15.23 2.67
CA VAL A 124 16.72 -16.62 3.07
C VAL A 124 17.38 -17.38 1.93
N ALA A 125 16.77 -17.37 0.75
CA ALA A 125 17.30 -18.08 -0.41
C ALA A 125 18.70 -17.59 -0.82
N GLN A 126 18.98 -16.28 -0.71
CA GLN A 126 20.30 -15.72 -1.03
C GLN A 126 21.33 -16.09 0.05
N VAL A 127 20.96 -16.06 1.32
CA VAL A 127 21.87 -16.45 2.42
C VAL A 127 22.17 -17.94 2.37
N GLU A 128 21.20 -18.80 2.05
CA GLU A 128 21.41 -20.22 1.79
C GLU A 128 22.36 -20.45 0.58
N GLY A 129 22.32 -19.55 -0.41
CA GLY A 129 23.24 -19.53 -1.54
C GLY A 129 24.63 -18.99 -1.22
N GLY A 130 24.90 -18.57 0.02
CA GLY A 130 26.21 -18.11 0.47
C GLY A 130 26.43 -16.60 0.45
N SER A 131 25.40 -15.79 0.12
CA SER A 131 25.46 -14.32 0.24
C SER A 131 25.41 -13.90 1.71
N SER A 132 26.00 -12.75 2.05
CA SER A 132 25.80 -12.18 3.37
C SER A 132 24.36 -11.70 3.57
N PHE A 133 23.88 -11.66 4.79
CA PHE A 133 22.51 -11.20 5.08
C PHE A 133 22.31 -9.73 4.70
N SER A 134 23.32 -8.89 4.95
CA SER A 134 23.30 -7.48 4.53
C SER A 134 23.28 -7.29 3.02
N GLU A 135 23.97 -8.14 2.26
CA GLU A 135 23.92 -8.15 0.78
C GLU A 135 22.54 -8.60 0.30
N ALA A 136 22.01 -9.68 0.85
CA ALA A 136 20.67 -10.16 0.54
C ALA A 136 19.59 -9.11 0.77
N MET A 137 19.66 -8.35 1.88
CA MET A 137 18.76 -7.23 2.16
C MET A 137 18.93 -6.08 1.17
N SER A 138 20.17 -5.79 0.75
CA SER A 138 20.48 -4.72 -0.20
C SER A 138 20.00 -5.04 -1.62
N ALA A 139 19.92 -6.31 -1.96
CA ALA A 139 19.51 -6.82 -3.28
C ALA A 139 17.98 -6.84 -3.46
N ASP A 140 17.20 -6.47 -2.43
CA ASP A 140 15.73 -6.42 -2.52
C ASP A 140 15.29 -5.41 -3.58
N PRO A 141 14.57 -5.83 -4.65
CA PRO A 141 14.19 -4.96 -5.77
C PRO A 141 13.23 -3.84 -5.36
N ASP A 142 12.44 -4.07 -4.30
CA ASP A 142 11.49 -3.08 -3.78
C ASP A 142 12.14 -2.13 -2.75
N SER A 143 13.42 -2.34 -2.41
CA SER A 143 14.18 -1.57 -1.40
C SER A 143 13.40 -1.40 -0.09
N LEU A 144 12.77 -2.48 0.38
CA LEU A 144 11.90 -2.46 1.55
C LEU A 144 12.67 -2.25 2.85
N PHE A 145 13.92 -2.77 2.90
CA PHE A 145 14.73 -2.67 4.11
C PHE A 145 15.32 -1.27 4.26
N PRO A 146 15.08 -0.59 5.39
CA PRO A 146 15.65 0.73 5.62
C PRO A 146 17.19 0.69 5.60
N PRO A 147 17.86 1.67 5.00
CA PRO A 147 19.33 1.70 4.88
C PRO A 147 20.05 1.57 6.22
N ILE A 148 19.48 2.13 7.28
CA ILE A 148 20.05 2.02 8.63
C ILE A 148 20.09 0.56 9.10
N MET A 149 19.03 -0.22 8.85
CA MET A 149 18.97 -1.64 9.20
C MET A 149 20.04 -2.43 8.43
N VAL A 150 20.12 -2.21 7.12
CA VAL A 150 21.12 -2.87 6.25
C VAL A 150 22.55 -2.58 6.71
N ASN A 151 22.85 -1.31 7.00
CA ASN A 151 24.20 -0.91 7.41
C ASN A 151 24.57 -1.44 8.80
N MET A 152 23.63 -1.48 9.75
CA MET A 152 23.85 -2.05 11.08
C MET A 152 24.07 -3.57 11.03
N VAL A 153 23.28 -4.28 10.20
CA VAL A 153 23.47 -5.72 9.97
C VAL A 153 24.84 -5.98 9.33
N ARG A 154 25.23 -5.18 8.32
CA ARG A 154 26.54 -5.28 7.67
C ARG A 154 27.68 -5.10 8.67
N ALA A 155 27.60 -4.11 9.53
CA ALA A 155 28.61 -3.88 10.57
C ALA A 155 28.68 -5.07 11.55
N GLY A 156 27.53 -5.63 11.94
CA GLY A 156 27.45 -6.80 12.80
C GLY A 156 28.01 -8.07 12.17
N GLU A 157 27.73 -8.31 10.90
CA GLU A 157 28.29 -9.44 10.14
C GLU A 157 29.81 -9.33 10.02
N THR A 158 30.29 -8.17 9.57
CA THR A 158 31.73 -7.94 9.37
C THR A 158 32.50 -7.98 10.70
N GLY A 159 31.91 -7.49 11.77
CA GLY A 159 32.52 -7.44 13.08
C GLY A 159 32.33 -8.69 13.95
N GLY A 160 31.48 -9.65 13.51
CA GLY A 160 31.18 -10.87 14.27
C GLY A 160 30.26 -10.66 15.49
N PHE A 161 29.52 -9.53 15.54
CA PHE A 161 28.57 -9.18 16.62
C PHE A 161 27.14 -8.97 16.09
N LEU A 162 26.71 -9.85 15.18
CA LEU A 162 25.41 -9.77 14.53
C LEU A 162 24.25 -9.77 15.52
N ASP A 163 24.35 -10.54 16.60
CA ASP A 163 23.38 -10.60 17.69
C ASP A 163 23.12 -9.21 18.30
N LYS A 164 24.18 -8.48 18.66
CA LYS A 164 24.09 -7.13 19.22
C LYS A 164 23.57 -6.11 18.22
N SER A 165 24.01 -6.21 16.96
CA SER A 165 23.52 -5.35 15.88
C SER A 165 22.04 -5.51 15.65
N LEU A 166 21.54 -6.74 15.60
CA LEU A 166 20.11 -7.02 15.44
C LEU A 166 19.29 -6.52 16.65
N LEU A 167 19.80 -6.66 17.86
CA LEU A 167 19.15 -6.09 19.06
C LEU A 167 19.07 -4.57 18.96
N THR A 168 20.14 -3.91 18.56
CA THR A 168 20.16 -2.43 18.39
C THR A 168 19.20 -1.98 17.30
N VAL A 169 19.09 -2.72 16.19
CA VAL A 169 18.09 -2.48 15.14
C VAL A 169 16.68 -2.60 15.72
N ALA A 170 16.40 -3.67 16.47
CA ALA A 170 15.10 -3.87 17.09
C ALA A 170 14.73 -2.74 18.05
N ASP A 171 15.67 -2.36 18.94
CA ASP A 171 15.48 -1.26 19.90
C ASP A 171 15.19 0.07 19.19
N SER A 172 15.90 0.35 18.09
CA SER A 172 15.70 1.56 17.29
C SER A 172 14.29 1.62 16.69
N PHE A 173 13.83 0.53 16.06
CA PHE A 173 12.48 0.48 15.49
C PHE A 173 11.39 0.51 16.57
N GLU A 174 11.59 -0.14 17.70
CA GLU A 174 10.65 -0.08 18.82
C GLU A 174 10.53 1.32 19.41
N ALA A 175 11.67 2.02 19.58
CA ALA A 175 11.68 3.42 20.01
C ALA A 175 10.92 4.30 19.04
N ASP A 176 11.10 4.11 17.72
CA ASP A 176 10.37 4.81 16.68
C ASP A 176 8.86 4.56 16.76
N VAL A 177 8.44 3.31 16.94
CA VAL A 177 7.02 2.92 17.06
C VAL A 177 6.41 3.55 18.30
N ARG A 178 7.13 3.52 19.44
CA ARG A 178 6.69 4.14 20.70
C ARG A 178 6.54 5.65 20.55
N LEU A 179 7.53 6.31 19.94
CA LEU A 179 7.47 7.76 19.69
C LEU A 179 6.28 8.13 18.82
N GLN A 180 6.03 7.39 17.74
CA GLN A 180 4.86 7.60 16.88
C GLN A 180 3.54 7.40 17.65
N GLY A 181 3.48 6.41 18.54
CA GLY A 181 2.34 6.18 19.42
C GLY A 181 2.09 7.36 20.36
N GLN A 182 3.13 7.89 20.99
CA GLN A 182 3.06 9.05 21.87
C GLN A 182 2.58 10.30 21.13
N ILE A 183 3.15 10.59 19.95
CA ILE A 183 2.72 11.71 19.12
C ILE A 183 1.25 11.58 18.74
N LYS A 184 0.81 10.39 18.29
CA LYS A 184 -0.58 10.14 17.92
C LYS A 184 -1.53 10.33 19.10
N SER A 185 -1.17 9.87 20.28
CA SER A 185 -1.97 10.06 21.51
C SER A 185 -2.03 11.54 21.90
N ALA A 186 -0.90 12.26 21.87
CA ALA A 186 -0.86 13.68 22.18
C ALA A 186 -1.69 14.52 21.22
N MET A 187 -1.74 14.15 19.94
CA MET A 187 -2.53 14.83 18.90
C MET A 187 -4.04 14.54 18.98
N ALA A 188 -4.46 13.50 19.69
CA ALA A 188 -5.87 13.10 19.75
C ALA A 188 -6.74 14.20 20.38
N TYR A 189 -6.31 14.78 21.50
CA TYR A 189 -7.07 15.84 22.18
C TYR A 189 -7.20 17.12 21.32
N PRO A 190 -6.13 17.71 20.76
CA PRO A 190 -6.25 18.87 19.89
C PRO A 190 -7.17 18.63 18.67
N VAL A 191 -7.10 17.45 18.05
CA VAL A 191 -7.94 17.12 16.89
C VAL A 191 -9.41 17.04 17.27
N VAL A 192 -9.75 16.42 18.41
CA VAL A 192 -11.14 16.32 18.89
C VAL A 192 -11.68 17.71 19.23
N VAL A 193 -10.94 18.51 20.00
CA VAL A 193 -11.37 19.86 20.39
C VAL A 193 -11.56 20.76 19.18
N LEU A 194 -10.61 20.76 18.26
CA LEU A 194 -10.71 21.53 17.03
C LEU A 194 -11.89 21.07 16.16
N GLY A 195 -12.13 19.77 16.08
CA GLY A 195 -13.27 19.20 15.36
C GLY A 195 -14.61 19.69 15.93
N ILE A 196 -14.77 19.61 17.25
CA ILE A 196 -15.99 20.10 17.93
C ILE A 196 -16.16 21.62 17.73
N ALA A 197 -15.08 22.38 17.88
CA ALA A 197 -15.13 23.84 17.69
C ALA A 197 -15.55 24.21 16.26
N LEU A 198 -14.99 23.53 15.25
CA LEU A 198 -15.38 23.75 13.85
C LEU A 198 -16.85 23.39 13.58
N ILE A 199 -17.35 22.30 14.18
CA ILE A 199 -18.77 21.93 14.08
C ILE A 199 -19.65 23.00 14.69
N LEU A 200 -19.33 23.50 15.87
CA LEU A 200 -20.09 24.57 16.54
C LEU A 200 -20.12 25.86 15.72
N VAL A 201 -18.96 26.29 15.21
CA VAL A 201 -18.87 27.46 14.31
C VAL A 201 -19.71 27.25 13.07
N MET A 202 -19.69 26.06 12.49
CA MET A 202 -20.51 25.73 11.32
C MET A 202 -22.00 25.84 11.61
N VAL A 203 -22.44 25.25 12.73
CA VAL A 203 -23.84 25.35 13.18
C VAL A 203 -24.26 26.82 13.38
N MET A 204 -23.40 27.61 14.01
CA MET A 204 -23.68 29.05 14.19
C MET A 204 -23.82 29.80 12.87
N LEU A 205 -22.90 29.56 11.92
CA LEU A 205 -22.92 30.22 10.62
C LEU A 205 -24.15 29.82 9.77
N LEU A 206 -24.63 28.58 9.91
CA LEU A 206 -25.72 28.06 9.07
C LEU A 206 -27.11 28.33 9.69
N THR A 207 -27.23 28.52 11.03
CA THR A 207 -28.50 28.65 11.72
C THR A 207 -28.67 30.04 12.36
N ILE A 208 -27.73 30.44 13.21
CA ILE A 208 -27.87 31.66 14.04
C ILE A 208 -27.62 32.90 13.19
N VAL A 209 -26.58 32.92 12.37
CA VAL A 209 -26.25 34.10 11.56
C VAL A 209 -27.37 34.49 10.57
N PRO A 210 -27.99 33.53 9.81
CA PRO A 210 -29.14 33.86 8.95
C PRO A 210 -30.37 34.33 9.72
N MET A 211 -30.59 33.79 10.94
CA MET A 211 -31.69 34.20 11.77
C MET A 211 -31.59 35.70 12.19
N PHE A 212 -30.41 36.15 12.56
CA PHE A 212 -30.16 37.57 12.81
C PHE A 212 -30.28 38.40 11.53
N ALA A 213 -29.77 37.92 10.39
CA ALA A 213 -29.91 38.65 9.14
C ALA A 213 -31.36 38.89 8.77
N SER A 214 -32.25 37.91 8.90
CA SER A 214 -33.68 38.03 8.62
C SER A 214 -34.41 39.01 9.59
N MET A 215 -33.94 39.08 10.84
CA MET A 215 -34.46 40.03 11.79
C MET A 215 -34.11 41.47 11.41
N TYR A 216 -32.90 41.76 10.98
CA TYR A 216 -32.51 43.08 10.50
C TYR A 216 -33.28 43.47 9.22
N ASP A 217 -33.47 42.54 8.30
CA ASP A 217 -34.24 42.75 7.08
C ASP A 217 -35.72 43.12 7.41
N SER A 218 -36.33 42.47 8.39
CA SER A 218 -37.68 42.75 8.82
C SER A 218 -37.85 44.15 9.45
N MET A 219 -36.76 44.72 9.97
CA MET A 219 -36.72 46.07 10.57
C MET A 219 -36.30 47.14 9.53
N ASN A 220 -36.10 46.80 8.26
CA ASN A 220 -35.52 47.67 7.24
C ASN A 220 -34.19 48.32 7.66
N ALA A 221 -33.43 47.65 8.54
CA ALA A 221 -32.17 48.12 9.04
C ALA A 221 -30.98 47.47 8.26
N GLN A 222 -29.94 48.26 7.98
CA GLN A 222 -28.74 47.73 7.35
C GLN A 222 -27.93 46.89 8.33
N LEU A 223 -27.48 45.72 7.89
CA LEU A 223 -26.57 44.89 8.68
C LEU A 223 -25.21 45.58 8.88
N PRO A 224 -24.65 45.52 10.09
CA PRO A 224 -23.25 45.92 10.28
C PRO A 224 -22.31 45.17 9.37
N PHE A 225 -21.26 45.84 8.85
CA PHE A 225 -20.33 45.30 7.90
C PHE A 225 -19.72 43.91 8.29
N VAL A 226 -19.37 43.74 9.57
CA VAL A 226 -18.84 42.48 10.09
C VAL A 226 -19.89 41.36 10.02
N THR A 227 -21.13 41.64 10.34
CA THR A 227 -22.23 40.67 10.28
C THR A 227 -22.52 40.27 8.83
N GLN A 228 -22.45 41.23 7.90
CA GLN A 228 -22.63 40.95 6.47
C GLN A 228 -21.58 39.97 5.93
N ILE A 229 -20.32 40.14 6.32
CA ILE A 229 -19.23 39.18 5.97
C ILE A 229 -19.55 37.76 6.50
N LEU A 230 -20.04 37.67 7.74
CA LEU A 230 -20.40 36.36 8.33
C LEU A 230 -21.58 35.70 7.62
N VAL A 231 -22.59 36.49 7.21
CA VAL A 231 -23.73 36.00 6.42
C VAL A 231 -23.26 35.46 5.05
N ASP A 232 -22.42 36.23 4.36
CA ASP A 232 -21.91 35.82 3.05
C ASP A 232 -20.98 34.60 3.18
N LEU A 233 -20.16 34.54 4.22
CA LEU A 233 -19.36 33.34 4.53
C LEU A 233 -20.27 32.13 4.80
N GLY A 234 -21.34 32.30 5.56
CA GLY A 234 -22.33 31.25 5.84
C GLY A 234 -23.01 30.71 4.58
N LYS A 235 -23.33 31.58 3.62
CA LYS A 235 -23.92 31.16 2.32
C LYS A 235 -22.97 30.34 1.45
N VAL A 236 -21.70 30.68 1.48
CA VAL A 236 -20.66 30.02 0.66
C VAL A 236 -20.13 28.72 1.30
N MET A 237 -20.20 28.63 2.63
CA MET A 237 -19.61 27.52 3.41
C MET A 237 -20.14 26.12 3.03
N PRO A 238 -21.45 25.90 2.77
CA PRO A 238 -21.96 24.58 2.37
C PRO A 238 -21.32 24.05 1.09
N TYR A 239 -20.87 24.95 0.22
CA TYR A 239 -20.21 24.59 -1.05
C TYR A 239 -18.69 24.46 -0.89
N VAL A 240 -18.09 25.35 -0.13
CA VAL A 240 -16.63 25.37 0.08
C VAL A 240 -16.17 24.21 0.98
N LEU A 241 -16.95 23.86 2.01
CA LEU A 241 -16.56 22.83 2.97
C LEU A 241 -16.35 21.45 2.31
N PRO A 242 -17.28 20.90 1.50
CA PRO A 242 -17.05 19.61 0.85
C PRO A 242 -15.87 19.68 -0.13
N VAL A 243 -15.71 20.79 -0.85
CA VAL A 243 -14.55 20.99 -1.74
C VAL A 243 -13.25 21.02 -0.96
N LEU A 244 -13.20 21.71 0.16
CA LEU A 244 -12.04 21.77 1.04
C LEU A 244 -11.71 20.39 1.63
N ILE A 245 -12.71 19.63 2.07
CA ILE A 245 -12.52 18.27 2.59
C ILE A 245 -11.93 17.38 1.48
N VAL A 246 -12.50 17.40 0.28
CA VAL A 246 -12.01 16.63 -0.86
C VAL A 246 -10.58 17.06 -1.22
N ALA A 247 -10.29 18.36 -1.24
CA ALA A 247 -8.95 18.88 -1.51
C ALA A 247 -7.93 18.43 -0.46
N VAL A 248 -8.27 18.48 0.84
CA VAL A 248 -7.40 18.03 1.94
C VAL A 248 -7.17 16.52 1.84
N VAL A 249 -8.21 15.72 1.58
CA VAL A 249 -8.07 14.27 1.41
C VAL A 249 -7.22 13.95 0.16
N ALA A 250 -7.47 14.60 -0.95
CA ALA A 250 -6.69 14.43 -2.17
C ALA A 250 -5.22 14.83 -1.97
N LEU A 251 -4.96 15.95 -1.29
CA LEU A 251 -3.62 16.41 -0.96
C LEU A 251 -2.90 15.42 -0.01
N ALA A 252 -3.60 14.91 1.00
CA ALA A 252 -3.06 13.91 1.92
C ALA A 252 -2.76 12.58 1.20
N MET A 253 -3.62 12.14 0.29
CA MET A 253 -3.39 10.96 -0.55
C MET A 253 -2.23 11.17 -1.52
N PHE A 254 -2.18 12.33 -2.18
CA PHE A 254 -1.08 12.71 -3.06
C PHE A 254 0.26 12.76 -2.31
N TRP A 255 0.26 13.36 -1.12
CA TRP A 255 1.43 13.42 -0.25
C TRP A 255 1.90 12.04 0.20
N LYS A 256 0.97 11.19 0.66
CA LYS A 256 1.26 9.81 1.06
C LYS A 256 1.82 8.96 -0.08
N ARG A 257 1.32 9.16 -1.30
CA ARG A 257 1.76 8.44 -2.51
C ARG A 257 3.12 8.90 -3.02
N ASN A 258 3.41 10.20 -2.91
CA ASN A 258 4.60 10.81 -3.52
C ASN A 258 5.73 11.09 -2.53
N ARG A 259 5.51 10.93 -1.22
CA ARG A 259 6.50 11.22 -0.16
C ARG A 259 7.84 10.48 -0.33
N ASN A 260 7.82 9.33 -1.00
CA ASN A 260 9.01 8.50 -1.23
C ASN A 260 9.75 8.81 -2.54
N LYS A 261 9.29 9.80 -3.32
CA LYS A 261 10.00 10.21 -4.54
C LYS A 261 11.10 11.20 -4.18
N ASP A 262 12.31 10.97 -4.68
CA ASP A 262 13.52 11.75 -4.39
C ASP A 262 13.36 13.26 -4.68
N ILE A 263 12.54 13.61 -5.69
CA ILE A 263 12.26 14.99 -6.07
C ILE A 263 11.57 15.79 -4.95
N ILE A 264 10.64 15.16 -4.22
CA ILE A 264 9.92 15.83 -3.12
C ILE A 264 10.82 15.94 -1.89
N ARG A 265 11.65 14.93 -1.64
CA ARG A 265 12.63 14.93 -0.57
C ARG A 265 13.63 16.09 -0.71
N THR A 266 14.20 16.25 -1.90
CA THR A 266 15.19 17.30 -2.18
C THR A 266 14.63 18.72 -2.02
N TRP A 267 13.33 18.91 -2.25
CA TRP A 267 12.69 20.23 -2.13
C TRP A 267 12.16 20.50 -0.72
N TRP A 268 11.73 19.46 0.00
CA TRP A 268 11.11 19.60 1.33
C TRP A 268 12.12 19.58 2.49
N ASP A 269 13.21 18.82 2.36
CA ASP A 269 14.24 18.70 3.40
C ASP A 269 14.88 20.06 3.79
N PRO A 270 15.26 20.96 2.85
CA PRO A 270 15.80 22.25 3.22
C PRO A 270 14.77 23.17 3.90
N PHE A 271 13.47 23.00 3.62
CA PHE A 271 12.43 23.81 4.24
C PHE A 271 12.16 23.37 5.68
N THR A 272 12.13 22.06 5.93
CA THR A 272 11.97 21.50 7.28
C THR A 272 13.17 21.80 8.17
N LEU A 273 14.39 21.81 7.64
CA LEU A 273 15.61 22.15 8.39
C LEU A 273 15.69 23.63 8.77
N LYS A 274 15.04 24.53 7.99
CA LYS A 274 14.96 25.96 8.28
C LYS A 274 13.77 26.36 9.17
N ALA A 275 12.88 25.44 9.49
CA ALA A 275 11.74 25.72 10.35
C ALA A 275 12.20 26.05 11.78
N PRO A 276 11.77 27.19 12.38
CA PRO A 276 12.23 27.63 13.70
C PRO A 276 11.93 26.65 14.83
N VAL A 277 11.00 25.71 14.63
CA VAL A 277 10.64 24.68 15.62
C VAL A 277 11.76 23.63 15.79
N LEU A 278 12.55 23.35 14.74
CA LEU A 278 13.70 22.45 14.84
C LEU A 278 14.98 23.15 15.34
N SER A 279 15.05 24.48 15.19
CA SER A 279 16.19 25.27 15.70
C SER A 279 16.31 25.27 17.23
N LEU A 280 15.21 24.96 17.94
CA LEU A 280 15.20 24.82 19.40
C LEU A 280 15.82 23.49 19.90
N ILE A 281 16.07 22.54 19.02
CA ILE A 281 16.70 21.24 19.36
C ILE A 281 18.23 21.32 19.23
N HIS A 282 18.75 22.37 18.60
CA HIS A 282 20.19 22.58 18.39
C HIS A 282 20.88 23.48 19.44
N ILE A 283 20.23 23.74 20.58
CA ILE A 283 20.89 24.40 21.71
C ILE A 283 21.33 23.37 22.75
#